data_8ae7bffef55d97a5e1480a241f38b11e
#
_entry.id   8ae7bffef55d97a5e1480a241f38b11e
#
_cell.length_a   1.000
_cell.length_b   1.000
_cell.length_c   1.000
_cell.angle_alpha   90.00
_cell.angle_beta   90.00
_cell.angle_gamma   90.00
#
_symmetry.space_group_name_H-M   'P 1'
#
loop_
_entity.id
_entity.type
_entity.pdbx_description
1 polymer ?
#
loop_
_entity_poly.entity_id
_entity_poly.type
_entity_poly.pdbx_seq_one_letter_code
_entity_poly.pdbx_strand_id
1 'polypeptide(L)'
;LNPFYRLFHPHKNEESAEGKAQIGMNFNQMMKNMKKKGEENEKLFGTPSPKTFVSQRSKEGDLLVCKAHEAARKVFRELCPHVKIGLTLSLHDIQEVGKGAEKEAKKVWDEEFTHYLPFIRDDDFFGLQNYSRTLMGKHGPLPNPAGARLTQMEYENYPEALGHVIRKVHSELSLPILVTENGIATSNDGERVEFVDKALDGV
;
A
#
# COMPACT_ATOMS: atom_id res chain seq x y z
N LEU A 1 -0.93 -3.66 4.97
CA LEU A 1 -0.20 -2.84 5.95
C LEU A 1 0.08 -1.48 5.30
N ASN A 2 -0.48 -0.43 5.88
CA ASN A 2 -0.27 0.93 5.46
C ASN A 2 1.25 1.18 5.28
N PRO A 3 1.74 1.72 4.16
CA PRO A 3 3.14 2.07 3.97
C PRO A 3 3.71 2.91 5.11
N PHE A 4 2.88 3.66 5.82
CA PHE A 4 3.26 4.35 7.07
C PHE A 4 3.66 3.42 8.22
N TYR A 5 3.26 2.15 8.23
CA TYR A 5 3.68 1.24 9.30
C TYR A 5 5.17 0.92 9.25
N ARG A 6 5.78 0.81 8.06
CA ARG A 6 7.23 0.63 7.89
C ARG A 6 8.03 1.89 8.20
N LEU A 7 7.45 3.08 8.03
CA LEU A 7 8.06 4.35 8.42
C LEU A 7 8.29 4.47 9.93
N PHE A 8 7.60 3.70 10.75
CA PHE A 8 7.71 3.73 12.22
C PHE A 8 8.58 2.63 12.82
N HIS A 9 9.13 1.73 12.01
CA HIS A 9 10.04 0.67 12.44
C HIS A 9 11.31 0.72 11.60
N PRO A 10 12.14 1.76 11.77
CA PRO A 10 13.43 1.81 11.08
C PRO A 10 14.29 0.69 11.64
N HIS A 11 14.72 -0.23 10.80
CA HIS A 11 15.88 -1.04 11.11
C HIS A 11 17.03 -0.07 11.40
N LYS A 12 17.59 -0.19 12.61
CA LYS A 12 18.81 0.54 12.98
C LYS A 12 19.87 0.17 11.96
N ASN A 13 20.43 1.17 11.36
CA ASN A 13 21.78 1.37 10.87
C ASN A 13 21.87 1.78 9.41
N GLU A 14 22.56 2.77 9.32
CA GLU A 14 23.63 3.27 8.46
C GLU A 14 23.34 4.68 7.97
N GLU A 15 24.30 5.51 8.26
CA GLU A 15 24.41 6.90 7.85
C GLU A 15 24.19 6.98 6.35
N SER A 16 23.08 7.59 5.96
CA SER A 16 22.84 7.93 4.56
C SER A 16 23.93 8.92 4.13
N ALA A 17 24.69 8.54 3.13
CA ALA A 17 25.69 9.40 2.52
C ALA A 17 25.09 10.78 2.22
N GLU A 18 25.71 11.80 2.77
CA GLU A 18 25.36 13.19 2.53
C GLU A 18 25.30 13.48 1.03
N GLY A 19 24.24 14.16 0.61
CA GLY A 19 24.23 14.90 -0.64
C GLY A 19 23.38 14.36 -1.79
N LYS A 20 22.55 13.35 -1.64
CA LYS A 20 21.59 12.96 -2.68
C LYS A 20 20.20 13.50 -2.36
N ALA A 21 19.66 14.32 -3.26
CA ALA A 21 18.28 14.79 -3.19
C ALA A 21 17.35 13.58 -3.14
N GLN A 22 16.81 13.29 -1.97
CA GLN A 22 15.75 12.30 -1.81
C GLN A 22 14.46 12.93 -2.32
N ILE A 23 13.81 12.26 -3.26
CA ILE A 23 12.49 12.68 -3.68
C ILE A 23 11.55 12.44 -2.49
N GLY A 24 11.24 13.54 -1.81
CA GLY A 24 10.09 13.66 -0.96
C GLY A 24 10.30 13.61 0.54
N MET A 25 11.29 12.92 1.13
CA MET A 25 11.38 12.92 2.59
C MET A 25 12.80 12.77 3.15
N ASN A 26 13.23 13.82 3.84
CA ASN A 26 14.33 13.70 4.80
C ASN A 26 13.74 13.13 6.09
N PHE A 27 14.07 11.87 6.42
CA PHE A 27 13.53 11.16 7.58
C PHE A 27 13.75 11.92 8.89
N ASN A 28 14.94 12.47 9.11
CA ASN A 28 15.24 13.26 10.31
C ASN A 28 14.37 14.52 10.40
N GLN A 29 14.15 15.19 9.27
CA GLN A 29 13.27 16.35 9.21
C GLN A 29 11.81 15.95 9.44
N MET A 30 11.39 14.82 8.89
CA MET A 30 10.06 14.26 9.11
C MET A 30 9.84 13.94 10.59
N MET A 31 10.79 13.27 11.25
CA MET A 31 10.69 12.96 12.69
C MET A 31 10.63 14.21 13.56
N LYS A 32 11.43 15.25 13.24
CA LYS A 32 11.35 16.56 13.92
C LYS A 32 9.98 17.20 13.73
N ASN A 33 9.48 17.19 12.50
CA ASN A 33 8.16 17.74 12.17
C ASN A 33 7.04 16.96 12.86
N MET A 34 7.13 15.64 12.93
CA MET A 34 6.15 14.79 13.65
C MET A 34 6.16 15.10 15.16
N LYS A 35 7.34 15.25 15.76
CA LYS A 35 7.43 15.63 17.18
C LYS A 35 6.78 17.00 17.43
N LYS A 36 7.14 18.00 16.63
CA LYS A 36 6.55 19.34 16.71
C LYS A 36 5.04 19.31 16.52
N LYS A 37 4.57 18.57 15.51
CA LYS A 37 3.14 18.39 15.26
C LYS A 37 2.44 17.65 16.40
N GLY A 38 3.11 16.67 17.02
CA GLY A 38 2.60 16.00 18.22
C GLY A 38 2.39 16.97 19.38
N GLU A 39 3.34 17.86 19.64
CA GLU A 39 3.22 18.89 20.69
C GLU A 39 2.09 19.91 20.39
N GLU A 40 1.91 20.27 19.13
CA GLU A 40 0.80 21.12 18.68
C GLU A 40 -0.55 20.40 18.82
N ASN A 41 -0.62 19.14 18.40
CA ASN A 41 -1.81 18.31 18.54
C ASN A 41 -2.20 18.10 20.00
N GLU A 42 -1.23 17.88 20.90
CA GLU A 42 -1.49 17.75 22.34
C GLU A 42 -2.18 18.99 22.89
N LYS A 43 -1.73 20.18 22.48
CA LYS A 43 -2.34 21.46 22.90
C LYS A 43 -3.74 21.66 22.35
N LEU A 44 -4.00 21.22 21.13
CA LEU A 44 -5.27 21.47 20.43
C LEU A 44 -6.33 20.39 20.71
N PHE A 45 -5.90 19.15 20.83
CA PHE A 45 -6.78 17.98 20.85
C PHE A 45 -6.64 17.13 22.13
N GLY A 46 -5.71 17.47 23.03
CA GLY A 46 -5.44 16.69 24.24
C GLY A 46 -4.78 15.34 23.97
N THR A 47 -4.20 15.16 22.78
CA THR A 47 -3.44 13.96 22.38
C THR A 47 -2.42 14.30 21.32
N PRO A 48 -1.19 13.75 21.38
CA PRO A 48 -0.16 14.02 20.39
C PRO A 48 -0.48 13.36 19.03
N SER A 49 -1.37 12.37 19.01
CA SER A 49 -1.73 11.59 17.81
C SER A 49 -3.24 11.48 17.65
N PRO A 50 -3.93 12.58 17.31
CA PRO A 50 -5.36 12.55 17.05
C PRO A 50 -5.65 11.62 15.85
N LYS A 51 -6.70 10.83 15.96
CA LYS A 51 -7.15 10.00 14.84
C LYS A 51 -7.74 10.90 13.75
N THR A 52 -7.20 10.75 12.55
CA THR A 52 -7.67 11.44 11.35
C THR A 52 -8.11 10.41 10.29
N PHE A 53 -8.67 10.86 9.17
CA PHE A 53 -9.08 9.95 8.09
C PHE A 53 -7.90 9.17 7.46
N VAL A 54 -6.67 9.65 7.59
CA VAL A 54 -5.45 8.95 7.14
C VAL A 54 -4.84 8.02 8.20
N SER A 55 -5.40 8.02 9.42
CA SER A 55 -4.96 7.10 10.46
C SER A 55 -5.47 5.70 10.20
N GLN A 56 -4.78 4.70 10.77
CA GLN A 56 -5.28 3.32 10.70
C GLN A 56 -6.71 3.26 11.23
N ARG A 57 -7.61 2.73 10.40
CA ARG A 57 -9.02 2.60 10.75
C ARG A 57 -9.25 1.41 11.67
N SER A 58 -10.27 1.52 12.54
CA SER A 58 -10.84 0.35 13.19
C SER A 58 -11.64 -0.48 12.16
N LYS A 59 -12.00 -1.71 12.52
CA LYS A 59 -12.88 -2.55 11.68
C LYS A 59 -14.21 -1.88 11.37
N GLU A 60 -14.77 -1.18 12.34
CA GLU A 60 -16.02 -0.42 12.17
C GLU A 60 -15.85 0.76 11.21
N GLY A 61 -14.72 1.47 11.35
CA GLY A 61 -14.37 2.57 10.45
C GLY A 61 -14.13 2.11 9.03
N ASP A 62 -13.52 0.95 8.86
CA ASP A 62 -13.29 0.36 7.55
C ASP A 62 -14.60 -0.08 6.89
N LEU A 63 -15.48 -0.73 7.65
CA LEU A 63 -16.84 -1.05 7.19
C LEU A 63 -17.65 0.21 6.81
N LEU A 64 -17.48 1.30 7.55
CA LEU A 64 -18.13 2.58 7.21
C LEU A 64 -17.64 3.12 5.86
N VAL A 65 -16.35 3.00 5.56
CA VAL A 65 -15.80 3.38 4.25
C VAL A 65 -16.40 2.52 3.13
N CYS A 66 -16.53 1.21 3.33
CA CYS A 66 -17.17 0.31 2.37
C CYS A 66 -18.63 0.73 2.09
N LYS A 67 -19.41 1.01 3.14
CA LYS A 67 -20.80 1.48 3.01
C LYS A 67 -20.89 2.85 2.33
N ALA A 68 -19.94 3.74 2.61
CA ALA A 68 -19.88 5.04 1.94
C ALA A 68 -19.60 4.89 0.44
N HIS A 69 -18.71 3.95 0.05
CA HIS A 69 -18.47 3.61 -1.35
C HIS A 69 -19.74 3.12 -2.05
N GLU A 70 -20.46 2.17 -1.44
CA GLU A 70 -21.75 1.69 -2.01
C GLU A 70 -22.79 2.81 -2.18
N ALA A 71 -22.92 3.67 -1.16
CA ALA A 71 -23.82 4.79 -1.21
C ALA A 71 -23.45 5.79 -2.32
N ALA A 72 -22.16 6.12 -2.43
CA ALA A 72 -21.66 6.98 -3.49
C ALA A 72 -21.89 6.38 -4.88
N ARG A 73 -21.59 5.09 -5.07
CA ARG A 73 -21.84 4.36 -6.33
C ARG A 73 -23.31 4.46 -6.75
N LYS A 74 -24.24 4.26 -5.81
CA LYS A 74 -25.66 4.39 -6.08
C LYS A 74 -26.02 5.78 -6.59
N VAL A 75 -25.57 6.82 -5.91
CA VAL A 75 -25.82 8.22 -6.30
C VAL A 75 -25.23 8.52 -7.69
N PHE A 76 -23.99 8.09 -7.95
CA PHE A 76 -23.35 8.29 -9.25
C PHE A 76 -24.12 7.58 -10.37
N ARG A 77 -24.61 6.36 -10.15
CA ARG A 77 -25.42 5.64 -11.15
C ARG A 77 -26.73 6.33 -11.46
N GLU A 78 -27.34 6.99 -10.47
CA GLU A 78 -28.56 7.77 -10.66
C GLU A 78 -28.30 9.09 -11.39
N LEU A 79 -27.30 9.84 -10.99
CA LEU A 79 -27.05 11.19 -11.48
C LEU A 79 -26.12 11.26 -12.70
N CYS A 80 -25.20 10.31 -12.81
CA CYS A 80 -24.14 10.28 -13.83
C CYS A 80 -23.97 8.86 -14.40
N PRO A 81 -24.98 8.26 -15.06
CA PRO A 81 -24.97 6.85 -15.45
C PRO A 81 -23.88 6.48 -16.48
N HIS A 82 -23.27 7.47 -17.11
CA HIS A 82 -22.15 7.27 -18.05
C HIS A 82 -20.77 7.17 -17.37
N VAL A 83 -20.68 7.48 -16.06
CA VAL A 83 -19.43 7.42 -15.32
C VAL A 83 -19.19 6.01 -14.81
N LYS A 84 -17.97 5.52 -15.02
CA LYS A 84 -17.49 4.24 -14.47
C LYS A 84 -16.95 4.43 -13.06
N ILE A 85 -17.30 3.52 -12.18
CA ILE A 85 -16.95 3.60 -10.74
C ILE A 85 -16.24 2.34 -10.33
N GLY A 86 -15.15 2.52 -9.58
CA GLY A 86 -14.38 1.44 -8.99
C GLY A 86 -13.66 1.91 -7.73
N LEU A 87 -13.45 0.99 -6.80
CA LEU A 87 -12.62 1.21 -5.62
C LEU A 87 -11.16 0.93 -5.95
N THR A 88 -10.27 1.79 -5.46
CA THR A 88 -8.82 1.59 -5.59
C THR A 88 -8.22 1.15 -4.25
N LEU A 89 -7.46 0.06 -4.28
CA LEU A 89 -6.75 -0.48 -3.11
C LEU A 89 -5.25 -0.63 -3.38
N SER A 90 -4.45 -0.37 -2.36
CA SER A 90 -3.01 -0.65 -2.37
C SER A 90 -2.77 -2.05 -1.83
N LEU A 91 -2.34 -2.95 -2.70
CA LEU A 91 -2.12 -4.35 -2.41
C LEU A 91 -0.64 -4.73 -2.53
N HIS A 92 -0.19 -5.62 -1.65
CA HIS A 92 1.15 -6.19 -1.72
C HIS A 92 1.12 -7.58 -2.37
N ASP A 93 2.18 -7.92 -3.09
CA ASP A 93 2.45 -9.30 -3.47
C ASP A 93 2.94 -10.06 -2.22
N ILE A 94 1.99 -10.72 -1.52
CA ILE A 94 2.29 -11.45 -0.29
C ILE A 94 2.81 -12.82 -0.65
N GLN A 95 4.10 -13.04 -0.41
CA GLN A 95 4.79 -14.30 -0.71
C GLN A 95 5.10 -15.07 0.56
N GLU A 96 4.63 -16.30 0.64
CA GLU A 96 4.83 -17.20 1.79
C GLU A 96 6.26 -17.75 1.81
N VAL A 97 6.90 -17.66 2.95
CA VAL A 97 8.27 -18.16 3.16
C VAL A 97 8.30 -19.12 4.33
N GLY A 98 8.59 -20.37 4.01
CA GLY A 98 8.67 -21.44 5.00
C GLY A 98 7.31 -21.99 5.43
N LYS A 99 7.35 -23.10 6.14
CA LYS A 99 6.16 -23.80 6.60
C LYS A 99 5.42 -23.01 7.68
N GLY A 100 4.11 -22.86 7.54
CA GLY A 100 3.24 -22.21 8.51
C GLY A 100 3.07 -20.70 8.29
N ALA A 101 3.53 -20.14 7.15
CA ALA A 101 3.33 -18.76 6.75
C ALA A 101 1.92 -18.49 6.21
N GLU A 102 1.23 -19.52 5.75
CA GLU A 102 -0.04 -19.44 5.01
C GLU A 102 -1.13 -18.71 5.81
N LYS A 103 -1.17 -18.94 7.12
CA LYS A 103 -2.15 -18.30 8.00
C LYS A 103 -1.98 -16.79 8.09
N GLU A 104 -0.74 -16.34 8.25
CA GLU A 104 -0.44 -14.90 8.34
C GLU A 104 -0.58 -14.23 6.97
N ALA A 105 -0.14 -14.91 5.90
CA ALA A 105 -0.32 -14.43 4.53
C ALA A 105 -1.80 -14.24 4.19
N LYS A 106 -2.63 -15.25 4.49
CA LYS A 106 -4.09 -15.17 4.31
C LYS A 106 -4.71 -14.04 5.12
N LYS A 107 -4.32 -13.90 6.38
CA LYS A 107 -4.84 -12.83 7.25
C LYS A 107 -4.57 -11.44 6.66
N VAL A 108 -3.34 -11.20 6.19
CA VAL A 108 -2.98 -9.91 5.59
C VAL A 108 -3.73 -9.70 4.28
N TRP A 109 -3.87 -10.72 3.45
CA TRP A 109 -4.66 -10.64 2.23
C TRP A 109 -6.14 -10.37 2.49
N ASP A 110 -6.71 -11.00 3.52
CA ASP A 110 -8.09 -10.73 3.96
C ASP A 110 -8.24 -9.27 4.44
N GLU A 111 -7.24 -8.73 5.13
CA GLU A 111 -7.23 -7.34 5.60
C GLU A 111 -7.00 -6.32 4.49
N GLU A 112 -6.23 -6.66 3.44
CA GLU A 112 -5.94 -5.75 2.33
C GLU A 112 -6.98 -5.82 1.21
N PHE A 113 -7.61 -6.98 1.00
CA PHE A 113 -8.45 -7.21 -0.19
C PHE A 113 -9.76 -7.94 0.06
N THR A 114 -9.73 -9.17 0.61
CA THR A 114 -10.92 -10.05 0.53
C THR A 114 -12.14 -9.50 1.26
N HIS A 115 -11.95 -8.77 2.36
CA HIS A 115 -13.08 -8.18 3.09
C HIS A 115 -13.79 -7.06 2.32
N TYR A 116 -13.16 -6.47 1.30
CA TYR A 116 -13.80 -5.48 0.42
C TYR A 116 -14.69 -6.13 -0.65
N LEU A 117 -14.45 -7.39 -1.00
CA LEU A 117 -15.15 -8.06 -2.11
C LEU A 117 -16.68 -7.94 -2.07
N PRO A 118 -17.36 -8.10 -0.92
CA PRO A 118 -18.81 -7.96 -0.86
C PRO A 118 -19.32 -6.60 -1.31
N PHE A 119 -18.51 -5.55 -1.19
CA PHE A 119 -18.88 -4.17 -1.46
C PHE A 119 -18.49 -3.67 -2.85
N ILE A 120 -17.53 -4.33 -3.49
CA ILE A 120 -16.95 -3.89 -4.77
C ILE A 120 -17.31 -4.76 -5.97
N ARG A 121 -17.98 -5.92 -5.77
CA ARG A 121 -18.33 -6.84 -6.86
C ARG A 121 -19.21 -6.22 -7.94
N ASP A 122 -19.98 -5.19 -7.57
CA ASP A 122 -20.86 -4.45 -8.49
C ASP A 122 -20.22 -3.20 -9.07
N ASP A 123 -18.92 -2.99 -8.86
CA ASP A 123 -18.19 -1.89 -9.48
C ASP A 123 -17.96 -2.15 -10.98
N ASP A 124 -17.60 -1.11 -11.71
CA ASP A 124 -17.30 -1.21 -13.14
C ASP A 124 -15.87 -1.67 -13.41
N PHE A 125 -14.98 -1.43 -12.47
CA PHE A 125 -13.56 -1.84 -12.49
C PHE A 125 -12.99 -1.91 -11.07
N PHE A 126 -11.85 -2.55 -10.93
CA PHE A 126 -11.05 -2.52 -9.70
C PHE A 126 -9.78 -1.72 -9.93
N GLY A 127 -9.53 -0.72 -9.09
CA GLY A 127 -8.29 0.05 -9.10
C GLY A 127 -7.21 -0.63 -8.28
N LEU A 128 -6.07 -0.92 -8.88
CA LEU A 128 -4.93 -1.56 -8.23
C LEU A 128 -3.77 -0.59 -8.06
N GLN A 129 -3.26 -0.49 -6.85
CA GLN A 129 -1.96 0.10 -6.56
C GLN A 129 -1.03 -1.01 -6.06
N ASN A 130 0.15 -1.13 -6.65
CA ASN A 130 1.17 -2.08 -6.18
C ASN A 130 2.57 -1.51 -6.40
N TYR A 131 3.48 -1.70 -5.46
CA TYR A 131 4.83 -1.15 -5.52
C TYR A 131 5.92 -2.18 -5.27
N SER A 132 5.60 -3.25 -4.54
CA SER A 132 6.58 -4.27 -4.16
C SER A 132 5.88 -5.51 -3.60
N ARG A 133 6.69 -6.47 -3.14
CA ARG A 133 6.23 -7.65 -2.41
C ARG A 133 6.40 -7.52 -0.90
N THR A 134 5.76 -8.42 -0.17
CA THR A 134 6.00 -8.67 1.26
C THR A 134 6.28 -10.16 1.46
N LEU A 135 7.46 -10.49 1.96
CA LEU A 135 7.76 -11.85 2.37
C LEU A 135 7.10 -12.13 3.71
N MET A 136 6.30 -13.18 3.78
CA MET A 136 5.52 -13.53 4.96
C MET A 136 6.01 -14.83 5.56
N GLY A 137 6.44 -14.77 6.81
CA GLY A 137 6.82 -15.93 7.61
C GLY A 137 5.70 -16.36 8.55
N LYS A 138 5.97 -17.43 9.31
CA LYS A 138 5.03 -18.01 10.30
C LYS A 138 4.52 -17.00 11.35
N HIS A 139 5.30 -15.98 11.67
CA HIS A 139 5.02 -15.01 12.75
C HIS A 139 4.81 -13.58 12.23
N GLY A 140 4.62 -13.40 10.93
CA GLY A 140 4.43 -12.10 10.30
C GLY A 140 5.46 -11.79 9.21
N PRO A 141 5.50 -10.51 8.76
CA PRO A 141 6.41 -10.09 7.70
C PRO A 141 7.88 -10.32 8.05
N LEU A 142 8.62 -10.80 7.08
CA LEU A 142 10.07 -10.97 7.16
C LEU A 142 10.80 -9.73 6.63
N PRO A 143 12.05 -9.51 7.02
CA PRO A 143 12.89 -8.47 6.43
C PRO A 143 13.15 -8.75 4.96
N ASN A 144 13.54 -7.70 4.22
CA ASN A 144 13.98 -7.87 2.84
C ASN A 144 15.15 -8.85 2.77
N PRO A 145 15.30 -9.63 1.68
CA PRO A 145 16.41 -10.55 1.53
C PRO A 145 17.77 -9.85 1.63
N ALA A 146 18.77 -10.53 2.17
CA ALA A 146 20.12 -10.00 2.22
C ALA A 146 20.62 -9.69 0.78
N GLY A 147 21.11 -8.48 0.56
CA GLY A 147 21.58 -8.03 -0.75
C GLY A 147 20.46 -7.61 -1.71
N ALA A 148 19.21 -7.58 -1.27
CA ALA A 148 18.12 -7.05 -2.09
C ALA A 148 18.36 -5.57 -2.42
N ARG A 149 18.09 -5.19 -3.67
CA ARG A 149 18.10 -3.79 -4.10
C ARG A 149 16.88 -3.08 -3.50
N LEU A 150 17.11 -2.04 -2.73
CA LEU A 150 16.06 -1.30 -2.06
C LEU A 150 15.79 0.04 -2.74
N THR A 151 14.54 0.47 -2.69
CA THR A 151 14.11 1.80 -3.11
C THR A 151 14.45 2.83 -2.03
N GLN A 152 14.30 4.13 -2.34
CA GLN A 152 14.43 5.21 -1.34
C GLN A 152 13.39 5.13 -0.21
N MET A 153 12.30 4.38 -0.42
CA MET A 153 11.29 4.09 0.60
C MET A 153 11.56 2.79 1.37
N GLU A 154 12.76 2.20 1.21
CA GLU A 154 13.17 0.94 1.83
C GLU A 154 12.33 -0.28 1.41
N TYR A 155 11.54 -0.17 0.34
CA TYR A 155 10.92 -1.33 -0.29
C TYR A 155 11.92 -2.08 -1.16
N GLU A 156 11.74 -3.38 -1.28
CA GLU A 156 12.47 -4.14 -2.26
C GLU A 156 12.10 -3.68 -3.68
N ASN A 157 13.09 -3.46 -4.53
CA ASN A 157 12.89 -3.24 -5.96
C ASN A 157 12.49 -4.58 -6.59
N TYR A 158 11.17 -4.84 -6.66
CA TYR A 158 10.59 -6.11 -7.12
C TYR A 158 9.41 -5.84 -8.08
N PRO A 159 9.70 -5.53 -9.35
CA PRO A 159 8.69 -5.16 -10.34
C PRO A 159 7.72 -6.29 -10.68
N GLU A 160 8.12 -7.55 -10.56
CA GLU A 160 7.31 -8.75 -10.83
C GLU A 160 6.06 -8.82 -9.94
N ALA A 161 6.06 -8.11 -8.80
CA ALA A 161 4.93 -8.04 -7.88
C ALA A 161 3.63 -7.61 -8.58
N LEU A 162 3.70 -6.70 -9.53
CA LEU A 162 2.52 -6.19 -10.24
C LEU A 162 1.76 -7.32 -10.92
N GLY A 163 2.45 -8.10 -11.74
CA GLY A 163 1.83 -9.21 -12.46
C GLY A 163 1.29 -10.30 -11.53
N HIS A 164 1.98 -10.57 -10.42
CA HIS A 164 1.52 -11.53 -9.41
C HIS A 164 0.20 -11.08 -8.76
N VAL A 165 0.12 -9.82 -8.35
CA VAL A 165 -1.07 -9.28 -7.70
C VAL A 165 -2.24 -9.19 -8.67
N ILE A 166 -2.02 -8.78 -9.93
CA ILE A 166 -3.05 -8.76 -10.97
C ILE A 166 -3.68 -10.15 -11.11
N ARG A 167 -2.87 -11.20 -11.28
CA ARG A 167 -3.37 -12.58 -11.40
C ARG A 167 -4.13 -13.04 -10.18
N LYS A 168 -3.64 -12.71 -8.99
CA LYS A 168 -4.28 -13.07 -7.74
C LYS A 168 -5.63 -12.37 -7.57
N VAL A 169 -5.69 -11.06 -7.81
CA VAL A 169 -6.94 -10.29 -7.79
C VAL A 169 -7.94 -10.85 -8.81
N HIS A 170 -7.49 -11.10 -10.04
CA HIS A 170 -8.36 -11.62 -11.10
C HIS A 170 -8.95 -13.00 -10.76
N SER A 171 -8.23 -13.82 -10.01
CA SER A 171 -8.74 -15.13 -9.57
C SER A 171 -9.89 -15.03 -8.56
N GLU A 172 -10.04 -13.91 -7.85
CA GLU A 172 -11.04 -13.71 -6.81
C GLU A 172 -12.12 -12.67 -7.19
N LEU A 173 -11.83 -11.79 -8.15
CA LEU A 173 -12.70 -10.70 -8.59
C LEU A 173 -12.69 -10.57 -10.12
N SER A 174 -13.82 -10.91 -10.75
CA SER A 174 -13.99 -10.87 -12.21
C SER A 174 -14.37 -9.49 -12.72
N LEU A 175 -13.61 -8.46 -12.35
CA LEU A 175 -13.76 -7.10 -12.88
C LEU A 175 -12.55 -6.73 -13.74
N PRO A 176 -12.69 -5.78 -14.70
CA PRO A 176 -11.54 -5.15 -15.31
C PRO A 176 -10.64 -4.53 -14.24
N ILE A 177 -9.34 -4.75 -14.35
CA ILE A 177 -8.35 -4.19 -13.43
C ILE A 177 -7.71 -2.98 -14.09
N LEU A 178 -7.76 -1.84 -13.40
CA LEU A 178 -7.06 -0.62 -13.77
C LEU A 178 -5.90 -0.41 -12.80
N VAL A 179 -4.67 -0.53 -13.26
CA VAL A 179 -3.50 -0.17 -12.45
C VAL A 179 -3.48 1.34 -12.30
N THR A 180 -3.89 1.82 -11.13
CA THR A 180 -3.99 3.26 -10.83
C THR A 180 -2.69 3.83 -10.30
N GLU A 181 -1.86 2.98 -9.66
CA GLU A 181 -0.52 3.35 -9.22
C GLU A 181 0.43 2.16 -9.30
N ASN A 182 1.60 2.40 -9.88
CA ASN A 182 2.76 1.51 -9.85
C ASN A 182 4.01 2.34 -10.06
N GLY A 183 5.15 1.92 -9.51
CA GLY A 183 6.40 2.61 -9.68
C GLY A 183 7.40 2.40 -8.56
N ILE A 184 8.49 3.13 -8.63
CA ILE A 184 9.63 3.02 -7.73
C ILE A 184 10.06 4.40 -7.23
N ALA A 185 10.37 4.51 -5.94
CA ALA A 185 10.97 5.70 -5.36
C ALA A 185 12.48 5.69 -5.63
N THR A 186 12.92 6.45 -6.62
CA THR A 186 14.32 6.60 -7.00
C THR A 186 14.58 7.97 -7.63
N SER A 187 15.78 8.50 -7.42
CA SER A 187 16.29 9.66 -8.15
C SER A 187 16.99 9.28 -9.46
N ASN A 188 17.18 7.98 -9.71
CA ASN A 188 17.80 7.46 -10.92
C ASN A 188 16.71 7.05 -11.94
N ASP A 189 16.59 7.84 -13.01
CA ASP A 189 15.56 7.59 -14.02
C ASP A 189 15.77 6.29 -14.79
N GLY A 190 17.01 5.85 -14.98
CA GLY A 190 17.31 4.53 -15.57
C GLY A 190 16.75 3.38 -14.73
N GLU A 191 16.78 3.48 -13.39
CA GLU A 191 16.15 2.50 -12.51
C GLU A 191 14.61 2.50 -12.65
N ARG A 192 14.03 3.68 -12.85
CA ARG A 192 12.58 3.80 -13.04
C ARG A 192 12.15 3.15 -14.35
N VAL A 193 12.87 3.42 -15.43
CA VAL A 193 12.62 2.80 -16.74
C VAL A 193 12.73 1.28 -16.64
N GLU A 194 13.82 0.77 -16.05
CA GLU A 194 14.00 -0.67 -15.83
C GLU A 194 12.87 -1.30 -15.03
N PHE A 195 12.44 -0.63 -13.95
CA PHE A 195 11.35 -1.11 -13.09
C PHE A 195 10.02 -1.19 -13.86
N VAL A 196 9.67 -0.11 -14.57
CA VAL A 196 8.40 -0.04 -15.31
C VAL A 196 8.36 -1.08 -16.44
N ASP A 197 9.45 -1.20 -17.18
CA ASP A 197 9.58 -2.17 -18.27
C ASP A 197 9.33 -3.61 -17.77
N LYS A 198 10.04 -4.01 -16.71
CA LYS A 198 9.84 -5.33 -16.08
C LYS A 198 8.45 -5.52 -15.45
N ALA A 199 7.86 -4.47 -14.90
CA ALA A 199 6.51 -4.56 -14.35
C ALA A 199 5.47 -4.80 -15.45
N LEU A 200 5.63 -4.16 -16.61
CA LEU A 200 4.78 -4.35 -17.78
C LEU A 200 4.94 -5.73 -18.42
N ASP A 201 6.14 -6.32 -18.41
CA ASP A 201 6.37 -7.68 -18.88
C ASP A 201 5.56 -8.74 -18.11
N GLY A 202 5.16 -8.41 -16.88
CA GLY A 202 4.36 -9.27 -16.00
C GLY A 202 2.83 -9.20 -16.21
N VAL A 203 2.36 -8.22 -16.99
CA VAL A 203 0.94 -7.94 -17.24
C VAL A 203 0.52 -8.52 -18.57
#